data_88d1a9b228be6967c14205af5d9046bf
#
_entry.id   88d1a9b228be6967c14205af5d9046bf
#
_cell.length_a   1.000
_cell.length_b   1.000
_cell.length_c   1.000
_cell.angle_alpha   90.00
_cell.angle_beta   90.00
_cell.angle_gamma   90.00
#
_symmetry.space_group_name_H-M   'P 1'
#
loop_
_entity.id
_entity.type
_entity.pdbx_description
1 polymer ?
#
loop_
_entity_poly.entity_id
_entity_poly.type
_entity_poly.pdbx_seq_one_letter_code
_entity_poly.pdbx_strand_id
1 'polypeptide(L)'
;TLWQGSARLLLTGGADSRDHTALPTRLRWSLRPAWGGARASVASDCCTQGPVALRVRPGWQGLAVVIEDSRLQLPAELLTGLGTPWNTVDLQGQLRLATERLQLQWQSGRLLSQGRVRLEALAVSSRLSPLKPLGSYRLDITGGDSPRLELSTLQGDLRLSGQGQWVGSRLHFRGEASASPEREAALSNLLNILGRRQGARSLITFG
;
A
#
# COMPACT_ATOMS: atom_id res chain seq x y z
N THR A 1 26.08 0.10 14.02
CA THR A 1 26.44 1.48 13.66
C THR A 1 25.27 2.15 12.95
N LEU A 2 25.15 3.49 13.03
CA LEU A 2 24.10 4.24 12.31
C LEU A 2 24.20 4.08 10.78
N TRP A 3 25.38 3.81 10.29
CA TRP A 3 25.70 3.66 8.86
C TRP A 3 25.26 2.30 8.28
N GLN A 4 25.22 1.28 9.10
CA GLN A 4 24.78 -0.06 8.72
C GLN A 4 24.15 -0.73 9.94
N GLY A 5 23.07 -1.43 9.72
CA GLY A 5 22.39 -2.13 10.78
C GLY A 5 21.31 -3.08 10.29
N SER A 6 20.75 -3.79 11.24
CA SER A 6 19.56 -4.60 11.02
C SER A 6 18.60 -4.49 12.20
N ALA A 7 17.31 -4.46 11.90
CA ALA A 7 16.25 -4.44 12.89
C ALA A 7 15.07 -5.30 12.44
N ARG A 8 14.23 -5.68 13.39
CA ARG A 8 12.93 -6.24 13.08
C ARG A 8 11.95 -5.08 12.92
N LEU A 9 11.34 -4.96 11.75
CA LEU A 9 10.32 -3.97 11.50
C LEU A 9 9.01 -4.43 12.14
N LEU A 10 8.43 -3.56 12.97
CA LEU A 10 7.10 -3.73 13.54
C LEU A 10 6.17 -2.70 12.90
N LEU A 11 5.08 -3.16 12.34
CA LEU A 11 3.98 -2.31 11.89
C LEU A 11 2.98 -2.19 13.03
N THR A 12 2.59 -0.97 13.37
CA THR A 12 1.62 -0.69 14.42
C THR A 12 0.56 0.28 13.93
N GLY A 13 -0.66 0.19 14.44
CA GLY A 13 -1.78 1.05 14.08
C GLY A 13 -1.74 2.46 14.68
N GLY A 14 -0.61 2.84 15.30
CA GLY A 14 -0.40 4.13 15.96
C GLY A 14 0.20 3.98 17.35
N ALA A 15 0.49 5.09 18.02
CA ALA A 15 1.18 5.10 19.32
C ALA A 15 0.42 4.35 20.43
N ASP A 16 -0.91 4.38 20.38
CA ASP A 16 -1.78 3.77 21.39
C ASP A 16 -2.41 2.44 20.92
N SER A 17 -2.02 1.95 19.73
CA SER A 17 -2.56 0.70 19.19
C SER A 17 -1.88 -0.51 19.86
N ARG A 18 -2.69 -1.49 20.25
CA ARG A 18 -2.21 -2.80 20.68
C ARG A 18 -1.95 -3.75 19.50
N ASP A 19 -2.44 -3.38 18.32
CA ASP A 19 -2.22 -4.16 17.10
C ASP A 19 -0.81 -3.90 16.58
N HIS A 20 -0.05 -4.98 16.46
CA HIS A 20 1.28 -4.93 15.86
C HIS A 20 1.56 -6.23 15.11
N THR A 21 2.24 -6.10 14.00
CA THR A 21 2.69 -7.25 13.19
C THR A 21 4.15 -7.05 12.84
N ALA A 22 4.96 -8.09 13.04
CA ALA A 22 6.38 -8.06 12.72
C ALA A 22 6.63 -8.55 11.29
N LEU A 23 7.57 -7.92 10.61
CA LEU A 23 8.11 -8.47 9.38
C LEU A 23 8.74 -9.85 9.66
N PRO A 24 8.52 -10.88 8.81
CA PRO A 24 9.03 -12.23 9.03
C PRO A 24 10.56 -12.31 9.18
N THR A 25 11.29 -11.47 8.46
CA THR A 25 12.74 -11.39 8.52
C THR A 25 13.23 -10.02 8.96
N ARG A 26 14.52 -9.94 9.29
CA ARG A 26 15.13 -8.65 9.66
C ARG A 26 15.30 -7.78 8.42
N LEU A 27 15.03 -6.51 8.59
CA LEU A 27 15.35 -5.47 7.62
C LEU A 27 16.79 -5.06 7.86
N ARG A 28 17.60 -5.07 6.81
CA ARG A 28 18.99 -4.60 6.81
C ARG A 28 19.06 -3.29 6.07
N TRP A 29 19.83 -2.34 6.57
CA TRP A 29 20.06 -1.07 5.90
C TRP A 29 21.54 -0.73 5.86
N SER A 30 21.91 0.04 4.85
CA SER A 30 23.18 0.75 4.79
C SER A 30 22.93 2.18 4.37
N LEU A 31 23.62 3.13 5.02
CA LEU A 31 23.59 4.53 4.73
C LEU A 31 25.01 4.97 4.39
N ARG A 32 25.17 5.71 3.29
CA ARG A 32 26.45 6.23 2.84
C ARG A 32 26.32 7.71 2.48
N PRO A 33 27.22 8.58 2.96
CA PRO A 33 27.28 9.95 2.47
C PRO A 33 27.50 9.95 0.95
N ALA A 34 26.91 10.91 0.28
CA ALA A 34 27.08 11.14 -1.15
C ALA A 34 27.17 12.64 -1.38
N TRP A 35 27.77 13.06 -2.49
CA TRP A 35 27.87 14.47 -2.82
C TRP A 35 26.46 15.12 -2.86
N GLY A 36 26.24 16.11 -1.99
CA GLY A 36 24.95 16.79 -1.87
C GLY A 36 23.84 16.00 -1.19
N GLY A 37 24.16 14.94 -0.40
CA GLY A 37 23.15 14.18 0.32
C GLY A 37 23.61 12.83 0.85
N ALA A 38 22.73 11.85 0.82
CA ALA A 38 23.02 10.49 1.26
C ALA A 38 22.40 9.44 0.33
N ARG A 39 23.02 8.29 0.25
CA ARG A 39 22.48 7.08 -0.36
C ARG A 39 22.14 6.07 0.74
N ALA A 40 20.93 5.56 0.71
CA ALA A 40 20.51 4.47 1.57
C ALA A 40 20.16 3.26 0.74
N SER A 41 20.40 2.09 1.27
CA SER A 41 19.86 0.85 0.71
C SER A 41 19.18 0.04 1.82
N VAL A 42 18.08 -0.59 1.48
CA VAL A 42 17.26 -1.37 2.42
C VAL A 42 16.96 -2.70 1.77
N ALA A 43 17.15 -3.78 2.51
CA ALA A 43 16.89 -5.14 2.03
C ALA A 43 16.28 -6.01 3.15
N SER A 44 15.43 -6.94 2.75
CA SER A 44 14.88 -7.97 3.62
C SER A 44 14.75 -9.28 2.84
N ASP A 45 15.25 -10.38 3.39
CA ASP A 45 15.34 -11.65 2.66
C ASP A 45 13.95 -12.24 2.31
N CYS A 46 12.91 -11.93 3.09
CA CYS A 46 11.56 -12.36 2.76
C CYS A 46 10.94 -11.55 1.62
N CYS A 47 11.32 -10.27 1.51
CA CYS A 47 10.34 -9.31 1.08
C CYS A 47 10.85 -8.35 0.00
N THR A 48 12.16 -8.32 -0.28
CA THR A 48 12.74 -7.50 -1.35
C THR A 48 13.41 -8.38 -2.40
N GLN A 49 13.18 -8.07 -3.68
CA GLN A 49 13.87 -8.70 -4.81
C GLN A 49 15.19 -7.95 -5.11
N GLY A 50 16.07 -7.89 -4.12
CA GLY A 50 17.28 -7.08 -4.14
C GLY A 50 17.16 -5.85 -3.26
N PRO A 51 18.26 -5.12 -3.03
CA PRO A 51 18.26 -3.91 -2.21
C PRO A 51 17.43 -2.80 -2.84
N VAL A 52 16.52 -2.21 -2.07
CA VAL A 52 15.83 -0.97 -2.45
C VAL A 52 16.76 0.20 -2.21
N ALA A 53 17.21 0.85 -3.27
CA ALA A 53 18.12 1.98 -3.19
C ALA A 53 17.36 3.29 -3.15
N LEU A 54 17.77 4.18 -2.25
CA LEU A 54 17.22 5.50 -2.06
C LEU A 54 18.33 6.55 -2.11
N ARG A 55 18.03 7.70 -2.69
CA ARG A 55 18.89 8.90 -2.66
C ARG A 55 18.14 10.02 -1.97
N VAL A 56 18.74 10.53 -0.92
CA VAL A 56 18.19 11.63 -0.14
C VAL A 56 19.03 12.85 -0.41
N ARG A 57 18.40 13.95 -0.81
CA ARG A 57 19.05 15.24 -1.06
C ARG A 57 18.34 16.33 -0.27
N PRO A 58 19.01 16.94 0.71
CA PRO A 58 18.50 18.14 1.33
C PRO A 58 18.57 19.32 0.35
N GLY A 59 17.54 20.12 0.32
CA GLY A 59 17.45 21.35 -0.45
C GLY A 59 17.12 22.54 0.45
N TRP A 60 17.26 23.76 -0.04
CA TRP A 60 16.99 24.99 0.72
C TRP A 60 15.57 25.09 1.26
N GLN A 61 14.60 24.47 0.58
CA GLN A 61 13.17 24.53 0.92
C GLN A 61 12.58 23.20 1.35
N GLY A 62 13.42 22.16 1.53
CA GLY A 62 12.91 20.87 1.91
C GLY A 62 13.84 19.70 1.60
N LEU A 63 13.24 18.54 1.44
CA LEU A 63 13.91 17.25 1.26
C LEU A 63 13.42 16.59 -0.03
N ALA A 64 14.34 16.12 -0.85
CA ALA A 64 14.03 15.27 -2.01
C ALA A 64 14.51 13.84 -1.77
N VAL A 65 13.64 12.86 -2.02
CA VAL A 65 13.93 11.43 -1.94
C VAL A 65 13.63 10.81 -3.29
N VAL A 66 14.64 10.20 -3.90
CA VAL A 66 14.49 9.41 -5.13
C VAL A 66 14.60 7.94 -4.74
N ILE A 67 13.59 7.17 -5.08
CA ILE A 67 13.55 5.72 -4.85
C ILE A 67 13.80 5.06 -6.20
N GLU A 68 14.84 4.25 -6.28
CA GLU A 68 15.14 3.49 -7.49
C GLU A 68 14.06 2.43 -7.73
N ASP A 69 13.88 2.06 -9.00
CA ASP A 69 12.89 1.06 -9.37
C ASP A 69 13.09 -0.22 -8.54
N SER A 70 12.06 -0.61 -7.85
CA SER A 70 12.15 -1.70 -6.87
C SER A 70 10.91 -2.58 -6.90
N ARG A 71 11.09 -3.82 -6.44
CA ARG A 71 10.01 -4.79 -6.29
C ARG A 71 10.08 -5.43 -4.92
N LEU A 72 8.95 -5.40 -4.23
CA LEU A 72 8.79 -6.00 -2.91
C LEU A 72 7.65 -7.02 -2.95
N GLN A 73 7.78 -8.06 -2.14
CA GLN A 73 6.73 -9.04 -1.91
C GLN A 73 6.52 -9.16 -0.41
N LEU A 74 5.29 -8.94 0.05
CA LEU A 74 4.94 -8.89 1.46
C LEU A 74 3.72 -9.78 1.70
N PRO A 75 3.65 -10.52 2.80
CA PRO A 75 2.41 -11.17 3.18
C PRO A 75 1.33 -10.13 3.53
N ALA A 76 0.09 -10.36 3.09
CA ALA A 76 -1.01 -9.40 3.32
C ALA A 76 -1.36 -9.27 4.81
N GLU A 77 -1.04 -10.28 5.60
CA GLU A 77 -1.22 -10.31 7.05
C GLU A 77 -0.48 -9.18 7.77
N LEU A 78 0.56 -8.61 7.16
CA LEU A 78 1.26 -7.44 7.71
C LEU A 78 0.34 -6.23 7.88
N LEU A 79 -0.70 -6.12 7.04
CA LEU A 79 -1.66 -5.02 7.14
C LEU A 79 -2.44 -5.03 8.44
N THR A 80 -2.63 -6.19 9.08
CA THR A 80 -3.35 -6.29 10.37
C THR A 80 -2.69 -5.44 11.46
N GLY A 81 -1.36 -5.29 11.39
CA GLY A 81 -0.60 -4.44 12.30
C GLY A 81 -0.93 -2.95 12.19
N LEU A 82 -1.54 -2.50 11.09
CA LEU A 82 -1.95 -1.11 10.91
C LEU A 82 -3.24 -0.74 11.67
N GLY A 83 -3.84 -1.69 12.40
CA GLY A 83 -5.06 -1.46 13.16
C GLY A 83 -6.33 -1.45 12.29
N THR A 84 -7.38 -0.82 12.81
CA THR A 84 -8.68 -0.75 12.09
C THR A 84 -8.57 0.08 10.80
N PRO A 85 -9.15 -0.41 9.67
CA PRO A 85 -10.03 -1.58 9.53
C PRO A 85 -9.30 -2.91 9.24
N TRP A 86 -7.98 -2.89 9.04
CA TRP A 86 -7.19 -4.03 8.54
C TRP A 86 -7.20 -5.23 9.48
N ASN A 87 -7.14 -4.98 10.81
CA ASN A 87 -7.25 -6.02 11.83
C ASN A 87 -8.62 -6.72 11.83
N THR A 88 -9.68 -6.01 11.46
CA THR A 88 -11.05 -6.55 11.36
C THR A 88 -11.23 -7.39 10.11
N VAL A 89 -10.73 -6.92 8.98
CA VAL A 89 -10.82 -7.60 7.68
C VAL A 89 -9.93 -8.83 7.65
N ASP A 90 -8.78 -8.79 8.34
CA ASP A 90 -7.81 -9.88 8.45
C ASP A 90 -7.46 -10.48 7.08
N LEU A 91 -6.80 -9.63 6.27
CA LEU A 91 -6.44 -9.99 4.91
C LEU A 91 -5.32 -11.03 4.90
N GLN A 92 -5.53 -12.07 4.13
CA GLN A 92 -4.54 -13.09 3.81
C GLN A 92 -4.24 -13.04 2.31
N GLY A 93 -3.02 -13.41 1.92
CA GLY A 93 -2.60 -13.38 0.52
C GLY A 93 -1.23 -12.77 0.36
N GLN A 94 -0.89 -12.39 -0.87
CA GLN A 94 0.41 -11.83 -1.20
C GLN A 94 0.27 -10.40 -1.76
N LEU A 95 1.03 -9.47 -1.19
CA LEU A 95 1.17 -8.12 -1.72
C LEU A 95 2.45 -8.03 -2.55
N ARG A 96 2.35 -7.49 -3.76
CA ARG A 96 3.48 -7.12 -4.61
C ARG A 96 3.48 -5.62 -4.80
N LEU A 97 4.54 -4.97 -4.39
CA LEU A 97 4.75 -3.54 -4.58
C LEU A 97 5.85 -3.33 -5.59
N ALA A 98 5.60 -2.52 -6.60
CA ALA A 98 6.59 -2.06 -7.56
C ALA A 98 6.61 -0.53 -7.59
N THR A 99 7.83 0.03 -7.66
CA THR A 99 8.02 1.47 -7.85
C THR A 99 8.72 1.73 -9.17
N GLU A 100 8.29 2.75 -9.89
CA GLU A 100 8.87 3.18 -11.16
C GLU A 100 9.16 4.68 -11.10
N ARG A 101 10.43 5.06 -11.18
CA ARG A 101 10.90 6.47 -11.18
C ARG A 101 10.29 7.30 -10.06
N LEU A 102 10.15 6.72 -8.86
CA LEU A 102 9.47 7.36 -7.75
C LEU A 102 10.35 8.43 -7.12
N GLN A 103 9.86 9.67 -7.15
CA GLN A 103 10.49 10.83 -6.53
C GLN A 103 9.49 11.49 -5.59
N LEU A 104 9.93 11.74 -4.38
CA LEU A 104 9.16 12.42 -3.35
C LEU A 104 9.91 13.70 -2.97
N GLN A 105 9.23 14.81 -2.99
CA GLN A 105 9.82 16.10 -2.65
C GLN A 105 8.94 16.82 -1.63
N TRP A 106 9.50 17.09 -0.47
CA TRP A 106 8.88 17.96 0.54
C TRP A 106 9.36 19.38 0.30
N GLN A 107 8.43 20.25 -0.03
CA GLN A 107 8.70 21.65 -0.27
C GLN A 107 7.64 22.52 0.39
N SER A 108 8.04 23.41 1.29
CA SER A 108 7.14 24.36 1.98
C SER A 108 5.91 23.69 2.62
N GLY A 109 6.11 22.53 3.25
CA GLY A 109 5.03 21.76 3.90
C GLY A 109 4.13 20.97 2.97
N ARG A 110 4.43 20.93 1.67
CA ARG A 110 3.70 20.13 0.68
C ARG A 110 4.55 18.95 0.20
N LEU A 111 3.92 17.81 0.06
CA LEU A 111 4.51 16.63 -0.57
C LEU A 111 4.17 16.61 -2.05
N LEU A 112 5.19 16.75 -2.88
CA LEU A 112 5.10 16.52 -4.33
C LEU A 112 5.61 15.11 -4.61
N SER A 113 4.90 14.37 -5.44
CA SER A 113 5.30 13.03 -5.85
C SER A 113 5.33 12.94 -7.36
N GLN A 114 6.33 12.25 -7.90
CA GLN A 114 6.43 11.92 -9.32
C GLN A 114 6.74 10.42 -9.46
N GLY A 115 6.42 9.84 -10.62
CA GLY A 115 6.61 8.42 -10.84
C GLY A 115 5.35 7.62 -10.57
N ARG A 116 5.50 6.31 -10.45
CA ARG A 116 4.38 5.38 -10.26
C ARG A 116 4.68 4.39 -9.15
N VAL A 117 3.63 4.07 -8.40
CA VAL A 117 3.62 2.96 -7.44
C VAL A 117 2.50 2.02 -7.84
N ARG A 118 2.82 0.74 -8.01
CA ARG A 118 1.85 -0.31 -8.26
C ARG A 118 1.83 -1.27 -7.08
N LEU A 119 0.66 -1.49 -6.53
CA LEU A 119 0.40 -2.50 -5.51
C LEU A 119 -0.56 -3.54 -6.08
N GLU A 120 -0.14 -4.80 -6.09
CA GLU A 120 -0.99 -5.93 -6.42
C GLU A 120 -1.22 -6.77 -5.17
N ALA A 121 -2.49 -7.03 -4.87
CA ALA A 121 -2.90 -7.93 -3.81
C ALA A 121 -3.42 -9.22 -4.45
N LEU A 122 -2.67 -10.29 -4.33
CA LEU A 122 -2.90 -11.55 -5.05
C LEU A 122 -3.51 -12.60 -4.14
N ALA A 123 -4.49 -13.34 -4.69
CA ALA A 123 -5.19 -14.42 -4.00
C ALA A 123 -5.70 -14.00 -2.61
N VAL A 124 -6.27 -12.80 -2.54
CA VAL A 124 -6.72 -12.19 -1.29
C VAL A 124 -7.89 -12.99 -0.70
N SER A 125 -7.79 -13.29 0.58
CA SER A 125 -8.86 -13.87 1.39
C SER A 125 -9.09 -12.99 2.62
N SER A 126 -10.27 -13.10 3.21
CA SER A 126 -10.64 -12.40 4.45
C SER A 126 -11.44 -13.32 5.33
N ARG A 127 -11.33 -13.18 6.64
CA ARG A 127 -12.17 -13.94 7.58
C ARG A 127 -13.64 -13.51 7.54
N LEU A 128 -13.95 -12.36 6.96
CA LEU A 128 -15.31 -11.85 6.82
C LEU A 128 -16.10 -12.52 5.70
N SER A 129 -15.47 -13.41 4.92
CA SER A 129 -16.11 -14.14 3.83
C SER A 129 -15.75 -15.62 3.85
N PRO A 130 -16.70 -16.50 3.53
CA PRO A 130 -16.43 -17.94 3.37
C PRO A 130 -15.65 -18.23 2.08
N LEU A 131 -15.63 -17.31 1.11
CA LEU A 131 -14.95 -17.49 -0.17
C LEU A 131 -13.43 -17.26 -0.01
N LYS A 132 -12.65 -18.22 -0.47
CA LYS A 132 -11.19 -18.19 -0.43
C LYS A 132 -10.62 -18.73 -1.73
N PRO A 133 -9.96 -17.91 -2.58
CA PRO A 133 -9.78 -16.47 -2.44
C PRO A 133 -11.01 -15.66 -2.86
N LEU A 134 -11.09 -14.41 -2.41
CA LEU A 134 -12.05 -13.39 -2.87
C LEU A 134 -11.70 -12.89 -4.27
N GLY A 135 -10.39 -12.68 -4.50
CA GLY A 135 -9.87 -12.18 -5.76
C GLY A 135 -8.44 -11.69 -5.68
N SER A 136 -7.99 -11.12 -6.78
CA SER A 136 -6.72 -10.41 -6.91
C SER A 136 -6.98 -9.01 -7.45
N TYR A 137 -6.29 -8.02 -6.88
CA TYR A 137 -6.57 -6.60 -7.12
C TYR A 137 -5.30 -5.85 -7.43
N ARG A 138 -5.43 -4.76 -8.19
CA ARG A 138 -4.34 -3.84 -8.49
C ARG A 138 -4.73 -2.42 -8.10
N LEU A 139 -3.80 -1.75 -7.45
CA LEU A 139 -3.86 -0.34 -7.12
C LEU A 139 -2.68 0.35 -7.78
N ASP A 140 -2.94 1.22 -8.74
CA ASP A 140 -1.94 2.06 -9.38
C ASP A 140 -2.04 3.48 -8.83
N ILE A 141 -0.92 4.02 -8.36
CA ILE A 141 -0.79 5.42 -7.91
C ILE A 141 0.19 6.10 -8.85
N THR A 142 -0.25 7.16 -9.49
CA THR A 142 0.58 7.99 -10.38
C THR A 142 0.78 9.35 -9.74
N GLY A 143 2.04 9.74 -9.56
CA GLY A 143 2.43 11.04 -9.07
C GLY A 143 2.19 12.15 -10.10
N GLY A 144 2.36 13.39 -9.70
CA GLY A 144 2.18 14.61 -10.48
C GLY A 144 1.62 15.73 -9.62
N ASP A 145 1.20 16.84 -10.24
CA ASP A 145 0.61 17.98 -9.54
C ASP A 145 -0.69 17.61 -8.79
N SER A 146 -1.40 16.65 -9.33
CA SER A 146 -2.59 16.05 -8.72
C SER A 146 -2.45 14.53 -8.78
N PRO A 147 -1.83 13.89 -7.77
CA PRO A 147 -1.65 12.45 -7.79
C PRO A 147 -2.98 11.71 -7.91
N ARG A 148 -2.97 10.64 -8.68
CA ARG A 148 -4.16 9.83 -8.96
C ARG A 148 -3.97 8.41 -8.48
N LEU A 149 -5.08 7.80 -8.14
CA LEU A 149 -5.17 6.41 -7.69
C LEU A 149 -6.23 5.70 -8.52
N GLU A 150 -5.90 4.51 -9.00
CA GLU A 150 -6.81 3.64 -9.74
C GLU A 150 -6.82 2.25 -9.12
N LEU A 151 -8.01 1.77 -8.75
CA LEU A 151 -8.24 0.44 -8.22
C LEU A 151 -8.93 -0.40 -9.28
N SER A 152 -8.41 -1.59 -9.54
CA SER A 152 -8.99 -2.55 -10.49
C SER A 152 -8.90 -3.98 -9.96
N THR A 153 -9.85 -4.81 -10.39
CA THR A 153 -9.82 -6.26 -10.15
C THR A 153 -9.08 -6.95 -11.27
N LEU A 154 -8.10 -7.77 -10.92
CA LEU A 154 -7.40 -8.64 -11.86
C LEU A 154 -8.18 -9.92 -12.12
N GLN A 155 -8.70 -10.53 -11.04
CA GLN A 155 -9.52 -11.75 -11.11
C GLN A 155 -10.26 -11.96 -9.78
N GLY A 156 -11.34 -12.72 -9.80
CA GLY A 156 -12.08 -13.17 -8.60
C GLY A 156 -13.56 -12.84 -8.60
N ASP A 157 -14.25 -13.37 -7.59
CA ASP A 157 -15.70 -13.24 -7.42
C ASP A 157 -16.09 -11.90 -6.81
N LEU A 158 -15.25 -11.31 -5.96
CA LEU A 158 -15.41 -9.94 -5.49
C LEU A 158 -14.71 -8.99 -6.47
N ARG A 159 -15.50 -8.17 -7.13
CA ARG A 159 -15.01 -7.17 -8.08
C ARG A 159 -14.94 -5.81 -7.42
N LEU A 160 -13.76 -5.21 -7.45
CA LEU A 160 -13.49 -3.86 -6.95
C LEU A 160 -12.99 -3.00 -8.10
N SER A 161 -13.53 -1.81 -8.22
CA SER A 161 -13.02 -0.79 -9.13
C SER A 161 -13.18 0.60 -8.49
N GLY A 162 -12.33 1.53 -8.88
CA GLY A 162 -12.45 2.88 -8.38
C GLY A 162 -11.33 3.79 -8.84
N GLN A 163 -11.55 5.07 -8.67
CA GLN A 163 -10.59 6.12 -8.99
C GLN A 163 -10.54 7.13 -7.86
N GLY A 164 -9.35 7.64 -7.62
CA GLY A 164 -9.13 8.67 -6.61
C GLY A 164 -8.15 9.72 -7.10
N GLN A 165 -8.24 10.89 -6.49
CA GLN A 165 -7.35 12.01 -6.75
C GLN A 165 -7.06 12.73 -5.43
N TRP A 166 -5.81 13.12 -5.22
CA TRP A 166 -5.45 13.97 -4.10
C TRP A 166 -5.70 15.43 -4.45
N VAL A 167 -6.45 16.11 -3.59
CA VAL A 167 -6.65 17.56 -3.63
C VAL A 167 -6.03 18.14 -2.35
N GLY A 168 -4.84 18.69 -2.49
CA GLY A 168 -4.01 19.02 -1.34
C GLY A 168 -3.58 17.74 -0.58
N SER A 169 -3.92 17.65 0.70
CA SER A 169 -3.63 16.49 1.55
C SER A 169 -4.79 15.47 1.64
N ARG A 170 -5.93 15.75 1.01
CA ARG A 170 -7.12 14.89 1.09
C ARG A 170 -7.25 14.04 -0.16
N LEU A 171 -7.49 12.75 0.05
CA LEU A 171 -7.82 11.81 -1.01
C LEU A 171 -9.34 11.83 -1.23
N HIS A 172 -9.78 12.20 -2.43
CA HIS A 172 -11.14 11.99 -2.89
C HIS A 172 -11.17 10.71 -3.72
N PHE A 173 -11.87 9.71 -3.25
CA PHE A 173 -11.97 8.41 -3.92
C PHE A 173 -13.42 8.03 -4.12
N ARG A 174 -13.72 7.51 -5.30
CA ARG A 174 -15.00 6.90 -5.66
C ARG A 174 -14.76 5.54 -6.27
N GLY A 175 -15.42 4.54 -5.75
CA GLY A 175 -15.30 3.18 -6.23
C GLY A 175 -16.57 2.40 -6.05
N GLU A 176 -16.52 1.18 -6.56
CA GLU A 176 -17.61 0.22 -6.51
C GLU A 176 -17.08 -1.15 -6.14
N ALA A 177 -17.83 -1.83 -5.31
CA ALA A 177 -17.64 -3.24 -5.04
C ALA A 177 -18.87 -4.02 -5.51
N SER A 178 -18.68 -5.12 -6.21
CA SER A 178 -19.76 -6.02 -6.65
C SER A 178 -19.32 -7.48 -6.56
N ALA A 179 -20.29 -8.37 -6.55
CA ALA A 179 -20.06 -9.82 -6.60
C ALA A 179 -20.50 -10.39 -7.94
N SER A 180 -19.94 -11.54 -8.33
CA SER A 180 -20.55 -12.35 -9.39
C SER A 180 -21.94 -12.82 -8.96
N PRO A 181 -22.91 -12.96 -9.86
CA PRO A 181 -24.29 -13.27 -9.51
C PRO A 181 -24.43 -14.53 -8.64
N GLU A 182 -23.64 -15.57 -8.91
CA GLU A 182 -23.66 -16.84 -8.18
C GLU A 182 -23.05 -16.72 -6.76
N ARG A 183 -22.33 -15.65 -6.48
CA ARG A 183 -21.59 -15.41 -5.22
C ARG A 183 -22.14 -14.25 -4.40
N GLU A 184 -23.18 -13.58 -4.87
CA GLU A 184 -23.73 -12.41 -4.21
C GLU A 184 -24.18 -12.69 -2.77
N ALA A 185 -24.84 -13.81 -2.53
CA ALA A 185 -25.29 -14.20 -1.20
C ALA A 185 -24.10 -14.40 -0.23
N ALA A 186 -23.03 -15.07 -0.69
CA ALA A 186 -21.84 -15.34 0.10
C ALA A 186 -21.02 -14.05 0.39
N LEU A 187 -21.09 -13.03 -0.46
CA LEU A 187 -20.39 -11.77 -0.33
C LEU A 187 -21.23 -10.63 0.25
N SER A 188 -22.51 -10.89 0.53
CA SER A 188 -23.47 -9.89 0.98
C SER A 188 -22.98 -9.11 2.22
N ASN A 189 -22.47 -9.82 3.25
CA ASN A 189 -21.96 -9.19 4.46
C ASN A 189 -20.75 -8.30 4.17
N LEU A 190 -19.81 -8.78 3.38
CA LEU A 190 -18.61 -8.03 3.01
C LEU A 190 -18.97 -6.77 2.20
N LEU A 191 -19.89 -6.89 1.25
CA LEU A 191 -20.36 -5.75 0.46
C LEU A 191 -21.03 -4.67 1.32
N ASN A 192 -21.74 -5.05 2.38
CA ASN A 192 -22.36 -4.11 3.32
C ASN A 192 -21.31 -3.35 4.16
N ILE A 193 -20.16 -3.98 4.42
CA ILE A 193 -19.06 -3.36 5.18
C ILE A 193 -18.22 -2.44 4.29
N LEU A 194 -18.01 -2.82 3.03
CA LEU A 194 -17.15 -2.08 2.10
C LEU A 194 -17.70 -0.71 1.69
N GLY A 195 -19.02 -0.54 1.68
CA GLY A 195 -19.63 0.72 1.26
C GLY A 195 -21.13 0.75 1.38
N ARG A 196 -21.73 1.81 0.83
CA ARG A 196 -23.18 1.97 0.80
C ARG A 196 -23.82 1.05 -0.23
N ARG A 197 -24.60 0.08 0.23
CA ARG A 197 -25.29 -0.88 -0.63
C ARG A 197 -26.30 -0.23 -1.58
N GLN A 198 -26.25 -0.60 -2.86
CA GLN A 198 -27.22 -0.26 -3.89
C GLN A 198 -27.50 -1.50 -4.75
N GLY A 199 -28.50 -2.30 -4.37
CA GLY A 199 -28.79 -3.58 -5.03
C GLY A 199 -27.61 -4.54 -4.93
N ALA A 200 -27.12 -5.05 -6.06
CA ALA A 200 -26.00 -5.97 -6.16
C ALA A 200 -24.61 -5.31 -5.97
N ARG A 201 -24.55 -3.99 -5.82
CA ARG A 201 -23.31 -3.22 -5.74
C ARG A 201 -23.22 -2.46 -4.42
N SER A 202 -22.00 -2.11 -4.05
CA SER A 202 -21.70 -1.22 -2.91
C SER A 202 -20.86 -0.06 -3.40
N LEU A 203 -21.31 1.16 -3.14
CA LEU A 203 -20.57 2.38 -3.48
C LEU A 203 -19.60 2.72 -2.35
N ILE A 204 -18.37 2.95 -2.72
CA ILE A 204 -17.27 3.30 -1.82
C ILE A 204 -16.90 4.75 -2.09
N THR A 205 -17.00 5.62 -1.09
CA THR A 205 -16.62 7.03 -1.21
C THR A 205 -15.81 7.47 -0.02
N PHE A 206 -14.69 8.19 -0.27
CA PHE A 206 -13.85 8.82 0.74
C PHE A 206 -13.55 10.26 0.33
N GLY A 207 -13.48 11.18 1.27
CA GLY A 207 -13.10 12.57 1.10
C GLY A 207 -14.23 13.57 1.01
#